data_b0749827993edc392d245af5c00eea54
#
_entry.id   b0749827993edc392d245af5c00eea54
#
_cell.length_a   1.000
_cell.length_b   1.000
_cell.length_c   1.000
_cell.angle_alpha   90.00
_cell.angle_beta   90.00
_cell.angle_gamma   90.00
#
_symmetry.space_group_name_H-M   'P 1'
#
loop_
_entity.id
_entity.type
_entity.pdbx_description
1 polymer ?
#
loop_
_entity_poly.entity_id
_entity_poly.type
_entity_poly.pdbx_seq_one_letter_code
_entity_poly.pdbx_strand_id
1 'polypeptide(L)'
;MHPIFSESMYFLHSMIKVCRIPLRAAVVLAATSVASILFSSPELQTAGNPTKLDANNQPARILSAFFGLDNALPRGANILCPGAASQDGMPVVLSHTVDPDTLQPEDFRVFTRSGSERTPHCLTLRPANDTGELRTILLIGEFGDADNDPPAKLLVVDELLSDGRTGATVNFIGTETDVIPLESGPTLALAEVVTQDEWSKPGRGSACPPGTQQVVRVTWTGGVRLPNRADLGDTERALYRVTVERPDGSREEIEPAALAELGDNDNNHFLCLDTTDPAVSITFPAGHLVDPNLDLNPDTHIIVTNSSAAGTK
;
A
#
# COMPACT_ATOMS: atom_id res chain seq x y z
N MET A 1 22.16 6.46 -55.02
CA MET A 1 21.23 7.31 -55.77
C MET A 1 20.23 7.89 -54.84
N HIS A 2 20.41 9.13 -54.42
CA HIS A 2 19.39 10.08 -53.98
C HIS A 2 18.62 10.56 -55.20
N PRO A 3 17.44 11.19 -55.11
CA PRO A 3 17.08 12.31 -54.24
C PRO A 3 15.62 12.28 -53.69
N ILE A 4 15.25 13.05 -52.65
CA ILE A 4 15.06 14.51 -52.46
C ILE A 4 13.59 14.94 -52.38
N PHE A 5 13.25 15.74 -51.36
CA PHE A 5 12.22 16.80 -51.15
C PHE A 5 10.73 16.37 -51.03
N SER A 6 9.88 16.96 -50.22
CA SER A 6 9.74 18.40 -49.95
C SER A 6 8.89 18.65 -48.68
N GLU A 7 9.24 19.70 -48.00
CA GLU A 7 8.50 20.49 -47.02
C GLU A 7 7.09 20.89 -47.46
N SER A 8 6.22 21.11 -46.46
CA SER A 8 5.37 22.31 -46.46
C SER A 8 4.85 22.66 -45.06
N MET A 9 5.39 23.72 -44.51
CA MET A 9 4.79 24.62 -43.51
C MET A 9 3.62 25.38 -44.16
N TYR A 10 2.58 25.71 -43.40
CA TYR A 10 1.84 26.99 -43.41
C TYR A 10 0.79 27.02 -42.29
N PHE A 11 0.99 27.92 -41.32
CA PHE A 11 0.37 29.20 -40.99
C PHE A 11 -0.89 29.13 -40.11
N LEU A 12 -0.65 29.51 -38.91
CA LEU A 12 -1.24 30.59 -38.08
C LEU A 12 -2.55 31.21 -38.60
N HIS A 13 -3.62 31.29 -37.79
CA HIS A 13 -4.24 32.59 -37.45
C HIS A 13 -5.13 32.49 -36.22
N SER A 14 -4.82 33.35 -35.30
CA SER A 14 -5.50 33.89 -34.14
C SER A 14 -6.96 34.29 -34.39
N MET A 15 -7.86 33.98 -33.44
CA MET A 15 -9.00 34.87 -33.13
C MET A 15 -9.41 34.80 -31.66
N ILE A 16 -8.96 35.81 -30.92
CA ILE A 16 -9.46 36.20 -29.62
C ILE A 16 -10.83 36.84 -29.81
N LYS A 17 -11.89 36.27 -29.22
CA LYS A 17 -13.16 37.00 -29.01
C LYS A 17 -13.32 37.33 -27.53
N VAL A 18 -13.08 38.58 -27.20
CA VAL A 18 -13.40 39.23 -25.94
C VAL A 18 -14.90 39.41 -25.86
N CYS A 19 -15.57 38.79 -24.92
CA CYS A 19 -16.98 39.09 -24.62
C CYS A 19 -17.04 39.99 -23.39
N ARG A 20 -17.37 41.23 -23.58
CA ARG A 20 -17.65 42.24 -22.54
C ARG A 20 -19.08 42.05 -22.04
N ILE A 21 -19.26 41.87 -20.74
CA ILE A 21 -20.58 41.94 -20.07
C ILE A 21 -20.61 43.21 -19.22
N PRO A 22 -21.64 44.04 -19.31
CA PRO A 22 -21.71 45.31 -18.60
C PRO A 22 -22.17 45.17 -17.15
N LEU A 23 -21.46 45.87 -16.30
CA LEU A 23 -21.72 46.04 -14.88
C LEU A 23 -23.02 46.85 -14.69
N ARG A 24 -24.06 46.31 -14.05
CA ARG A 24 -25.16 47.08 -13.47
C ARG A 24 -25.07 46.96 -11.95
N ALA A 25 -24.76 48.07 -11.33
CA ALA A 25 -24.83 48.29 -9.91
C ALA A 25 -26.29 48.31 -9.44
N ALA A 26 -26.63 47.48 -8.49
CA ALA A 26 -27.83 47.59 -7.68
C ALA A 26 -27.38 47.74 -6.20
N VAL A 27 -27.58 48.95 -5.69
CA VAL A 27 -27.43 49.27 -4.27
C VAL A 27 -28.69 48.79 -3.56
N VAL A 28 -28.54 47.81 -2.66
CA VAL A 28 -29.59 47.44 -1.71
C VAL A 28 -29.07 47.74 -0.31
N LEU A 29 -29.64 48.76 0.33
CA LEU A 29 -29.51 49.00 1.76
C LEU A 29 -30.28 47.90 2.50
N ALA A 30 -29.58 47.11 3.32
CA ALA A 30 -30.21 46.25 4.30
C ALA A 30 -29.68 46.59 5.71
N ALA A 31 -30.63 46.86 6.60
CA ALA A 31 -30.42 47.25 7.97
C ALA A 31 -29.70 46.20 8.77
N THR A 32 -28.71 46.61 9.55
CA THR A 32 -27.94 45.79 10.46
C THR A 32 -28.71 45.52 11.76
N SER A 33 -29.17 44.30 11.97
CA SER A 33 -29.52 43.79 13.29
C SER A 33 -28.26 43.14 13.88
N VAL A 34 -27.70 43.74 14.92
CA VAL A 34 -26.56 43.16 15.68
C VAL A 34 -27.12 42.06 16.59
N ALA A 35 -27.01 40.83 16.20
CA ALA A 35 -27.20 39.70 17.08
C ALA A 35 -25.81 39.35 17.69
N SER A 36 -25.67 39.58 18.98
CA SER A 36 -24.49 39.16 19.77
C SER A 36 -24.48 37.66 19.83
N ILE A 37 -23.69 36.99 19.00
CA ILE A 37 -23.38 35.56 19.13
C ILE A 37 -22.24 35.44 20.13
N LEU A 38 -22.55 34.91 21.31
CA LEU A 38 -21.58 34.46 22.29
C LEU A 38 -20.82 33.28 21.64
N PHE A 39 -19.59 33.51 21.18
CA PHE A 39 -18.67 32.46 20.81
C PHE A 39 -18.21 31.79 22.11
N SER A 40 -18.79 30.61 22.39
CA SER A 40 -18.16 29.64 23.30
C SER A 40 -16.90 29.15 22.59
N SER A 41 -15.73 29.51 23.15
CA SER A 41 -14.45 28.94 22.69
C SER A 41 -14.53 27.42 22.81
N PRO A 42 -14.18 26.66 21.76
CA PRO A 42 -14.00 25.22 21.93
C PRO A 42 -12.84 25.02 22.90
N GLU A 43 -13.10 24.30 23.99
CA GLU A 43 -12.09 23.78 24.89
C GLU A 43 -11.06 23.03 24.07
N LEU A 44 -9.81 23.46 24.17
CA LEU A 44 -8.66 22.81 23.58
C LEU A 44 -8.56 21.42 24.24
N GLN A 45 -9.13 20.41 23.58
CA GLN A 45 -8.91 19.02 23.98
C GLN A 45 -7.41 18.79 23.93
N THR A 46 -6.81 18.65 25.11
CA THR A 46 -5.44 18.17 25.27
C THR A 46 -5.30 16.92 24.39
N ALA A 47 -4.38 16.99 23.43
CA ALA A 47 -3.99 15.85 22.61
C ALA A 47 -3.61 14.71 23.58
N GLY A 48 -4.51 13.74 23.70
CA GLY A 48 -4.22 12.51 24.43
C GLY A 48 -2.98 11.89 23.80
N ASN A 49 -2.06 11.47 24.65
CA ASN A 49 -0.92 10.65 24.27
C ASN A 49 -1.40 9.61 23.24
N PRO A 50 -0.71 9.40 22.08
CA PRO A 50 -1.13 8.41 21.12
C PRO A 50 -1.17 7.05 21.84
N THR A 51 -2.38 6.56 22.06
CA THR A 51 -2.61 5.27 22.69
C THR A 51 -1.91 4.25 21.79
N LYS A 52 -0.95 3.51 22.36
CA LYS A 52 -0.27 2.40 21.71
C LYS A 52 -1.35 1.52 21.05
N LEU A 53 -1.37 1.48 19.73
CA LEU A 53 -2.36 0.69 18.97
C LEU A 53 -2.01 -0.79 19.17
N ASP A 54 -2.79 -1.48 20.01
CA ASP A 54 -2.67 -2.92 20.18
C ASP A 54 -3.19 -3.61 18.92
N ALA A 55 -2.29 -4.23 18.18
CA ALA A 55 -2.61 -4.97 16.94
C ALA A 55 -3.70 -6.04 17.18
N ASN A 56 -3.75 -6.62 18.38
CA ASN A 56 -4.72 -7.66 18.78
C ASN A 56 -6.20 -7.21 18.83
N ASN A 57 -6.49 -5.92 18.74
CA ASN A 57 -7.85 -5.40 18.84
C ASN A 57 -8.22 -4.48 17.66
N GLN A 58 -7.46 -4.55 16.57
CA GLN A 58 -7.76 -3.79 15.36
C GLN A 58 -8.89 -4.48 14.58
N PRO A 59 -9.86 -3.71 14.07
CA PRO A 59 -10.88 -4.29 13.19
C PRO A 59 -10.23 -4.78 11.89
N ALA A 60 -10.87 -5.77 11.26
CA ALA A 60 -10.52 -6.22 9.92
C ALA A 60 -10.57 -5.04 8.95
N ARG A 61 -9.54 -4.90 8.11
CA ARG A 61 -9.44 -3.84 7.08
C ARG A 61 -8.64 -4.35 5.88
N ILE A 62 -9.00 -3.87 4.70
CA ILE A 62 -8.12 -3.88 3.54
C ILE A 62 -7.21 -2.67 3.67
N LEU A 63 -5.89 -2.87 3.75
CA LEU A 63 -4.91 -1.78 3.86
C LEU A 63 -4.58 -1.19 2.51
N SER A 64 -4.55 -2.02 1.46
CA SER A 64 -4.39 -1.58 0.08
C SER A 64 -4.97 -2.60 -0.90
N ALA A 65 -5.46 -2.12 -2.04
CA ALA A 65 -5.71 -2.88 -3.25
C ALA A 65 -5.01 -2.12 -4.38
N PHE A 66 -4.01 -2.71 -5.01
CA PHE A 66 -3.18 -2.04 -6.01
C PHE A 66 -3.39 -2.69 -7.37
N PHE A 67 -3.80 -1.90 -8.36
CA PHE A 67 -3.91 -2.40 -9.74
C PHE A 67 -2.50 -2.48 -10.35
N GLY A 68 -1.76 -3.53 -9.98
CA GLY A 68 -0.33 -3.64 -10.26
C GLY A 68 0.02 -4.08 -11.67
N LEU A 69 -0.89 -4.76 -12.39
CA LEU A 69 -0.71 -5.21 -13.78
C LEU A 69 -2.05 -5.16 -14.51
N ASP A 70 -2.06 -4.55 -15.68
CA ASP A 70 -3.17 -4.52 -16.65
C ASP A 70 -2.82 -5.45 -17.82
N ASN A 71 -3.55 -6.55 -18.00
CA ASN A 71 -3.36 -7.57 -19.05
C ASN A 71 -1.91 -8.08 -19.17
N ALA A 72 -1.12 -8.05 -18.10
CA ALA A 72 0.33 -8.19 -18.16
C ALA A 72 0.90 -9.33 -17.29
N LEU A 73 0.07 -10.17 -16.65
CA LEU A 73 0.57 -11.31 -15.90
C LEU A 73 1.40 -12.25 -16.78
N PRO A 74 2.60 -12.65 -16.33
CA PRO A 74 3.50 -13.47 -17.13
C PRO A 74 2.95 -14.89 -17.32
N ARG A 75 3.41 -15.58 -18.39
CA ARG A 75 3.00 -16.95 -18.69
C ARG A 75 3.22 -17.94 -17.55
N GLY A 76 4.23 -17.68 -16.69
CA GLY A 76 4.50 -18.49 -15.50
C GLY A 76 3.37 -18.49 -14.48
N ALA A 77 2.51 -17.48 -14.47
CA ALA A 77 1.34 -17.41 -13.57
C ALA A 77 0.37 -18.59 -13.79
N ASN A 78 0.33 -19.18 -14.99
CA ASN A 78 -0.48 -20.36 -15.29
C ASN A 78 -0.13 -21.60 -14.44
N ILE A 79 1.06 -21.64 -13.81
CA ILE A 79 1.44 -22.73 -12.90
C ILE A 79 0.64 -22.66 -11.60
N LEU A 80 0.35 -21.45 -11.14
CA LEU A 80 -0.41 -21.20 -9.91
C LEU A 80 -1.92 -21.13 -10.18
N CYS A 81 -2.29 -20.60 -11.33
CA CYS A 81 -3.65 -20.31 -11.72
C CYS A 81 -3.82 -20.55 -13.24
N PRO A 82 -4.38 -21.69 -13.67
CA PRO A 82 -4.62 -21.94 -15.08
C PRO A 82 -5.45 -20.83 -15.72
N GLY A 83 -4.95 -20.23 -16.81
CA GLY A 83 -5.61 -19.12 -17.49
C GLY A 83 -5.18 -17.72 -17.01
N ALA A 84 -4.25 -17.62 -16.05
CA ALA A 84 -3.79 -16.34 -15.51
C ALA A 84 -2.91 -15.52 -16.46
N ALA A 85 -2.24 -16.17 -17.40
CA ALA A 85 -1.35 -15.45 -18.34
C ALA A 85 -2.10 -14.36 -19.10
N SER A 86 -1.53 -13.16 -19.14
CA SER A 86 -2.12 -11.97 -19.77
C SER A 86 -3.44 -11.50 -19.15
N GLN A 87 -3.71 -11.84 -17.89
CA GLN A 87 -4.76 -11.23 -17.10
C GLN A 87 -4.19 -10.11 -16.21
N ASP A 88 -5.08 -9.41 -15.51
CA ASP A 88 -4.72 -8.40 -14.54
C ASP A 88 -4.22 -9.03 -13.26
N GLY A 89 -3.34 -8.31 -12.57
CA GLY A 89 -2.86 -8.66 -11.25
C GLY A 89 -3.10 -7.54 -10.24
N MET A 90 -3.83 -7.85 -9.17
CA MET A 90 -4.16 -6.91 -8.11
C MET A 90 -3.70 -7.47 -6.75
N PRO A 91 -2.49 -7.14 -6.26
CA PRO A 91 -2.13 -7.42 -4.89
C PRO A 91 -3.01 -6.63 -3.91
N VAL A 92 -3.51 -7.34 -2.91
CA VAL A 92 -4.34 -6.83 -1.82
C VAL A 92 -3.64 -7.11 -0.50
N VAL A 93 -3.39 -6.08 0.30
CA VAL A 93 -2.78 -6.23 1.63
C VAL A 93 -3.86 -6.07 2.69
N LEU A 94 -3.95 -7.05 3.57
CA LEU A 94 -4.93 -7.08 4.66
C LEU A 94 -4.28 -6.71 6.01
N SER A 95 -5.07 -6.24 6.95
CA SER A 95 -4.63 -5.87 8.31
C SER A 95 -4.19 -7.07 9.16
N HIS A 96 -4.64 -8.28 8.84
CA HIS A 96 -4.32 -9.52 9.54
C HIS A 96 -3.98 -10.62 8.53
N THR A 97 -3.19 -11.60 8.95
CA THR A 97 -2.98 -12.85 8.23
C THR A 97 -4.29 -13.61 8.09
N VAL A 98 -4.55 -14.17 6.92
CA VAL A 98 -5.81 -14.90 6.63
C VAL A 98 -5.67 -16.39 6.93
N ASP A 99 -6.81 -17.01 7.20
CA ASP A 99 -6.95 -18.46 7.17
C ASP A 99 -7.13 -18.90 5.69
N PRO A 100 -6.14 -19.57 5.09
CA PRO A 100 -6.20 -19.96 3.68
C PRO A 100 -7.39 -20.87 3.34
N ASP A 101 -7.94 -21.59 4.32
CA ASP A 101 -9.08 -22.49 4.12
C ASP A 101 -10.39 -21.74 3.89
N THR A 102 -10.44 -20.46 4.27
CA THR A 102 -11.61 -19.59 4.06
C THR A 102 -11.48 -18.69 2.82
N LEU A 103 -10.34 -18.74 2.13
CA LEU A 103 -10.00 -17.79 1.06
C LEU A 103 -10.46 -18.32 -0.30
N GLN A 104 -11.45 -17.65 -0.92
CA GLN A 104 -12.02 -18.01 -2.22
C GLN A 104 -12.10 -16.78 -3.15
N PRO A 105 -12.00 -16.95 -4.50
CA PRO A 105 -12.18 -15.85 -5.44
C PRO A 105 -13.53 -15.14 -5.29
N GLU A 106 -14.56 -15.88 -4.95
CA GLU A 106 -15.94 -15.41 -4.75
C GLU A 106 -16.10 -14.48 -3.56
N ASP A 107 -15.12 -14.41 -2.65
CA ASP A 107 -15.13 -13.48 -1.51
C ASP A 107 -14.97 -12.04 -1.95
N PHE A 108 -14.47 -11.80 -3.16
CA PHE A 108 -14.10 -10.48 -3.64
C PHE A 108 -14.98 -9.98 -4.77
N ARG A 109 -15.26 -8.66 -4.75
CA ARG A 109 -15.85 -7.93 -5.87
C ARG A 109 -15.02 -6.69 -6.16
N VAL A 110 -14.62 -6.56 -7.41
CA VAL A 110 -13.95 -5.37 -7.93
C VAL A 110 -14.97 -4.59 -8.76
N PHE A 111 -15.11 -3.30 -8.46
CA PHE A 111 -15.96 -2.40 -9.22
C PHE A 111 -15.09 -1.45 -10.02
N THR A 112 -15.39 -1.35 -11.32
CA THR A 112 -14.73 -0.38 -12.19
C THR A 112 -15.28 1.03 -11.98
N ARG A 113 -14.64 2.03 -12.57
CA ARG A 113 -15.11 3.43 -12.54
C ARG A 113 -16.52 3.60 -13.11
N SER A 114 -16.89 2.82 -14.11
CA SER A 114 -18.24 2.82 -14.69
C SER A 114 -19.29 2.11 -13.82
N GLY A 115 -18.86 1.44 -12.74
CA GLY A 115 -19.71 0.64 -11.86
C GLY A 115 -19.89 -0.80 -12.32
N SER A 116 -19.13 -1.28 -13.31
CA SER A 116 -19.15 -2.68 -13.71
C SER A 116 -18.54 -3.55 -12.60
N GLU A 117 -19.22 -4.64 -12.25
CA GLU A 117 -18.78 -5.60 -11.24
C GLU A 117 -17.92 -6.70 -11.86
N ARG A 118 -16.83 -7.07 -11.21
CA ARG A 118 -15.90 -8.14 -11.59
C ARG A 118 -15.61 -9.05 -10.41
N THR A 119 -15.53 -10.35 -10.65
CA THR A 119 -15.06 -11.35 -9.69
C THR A 119 -13.69 -11.85 -10.14
N PRO A 120 -12.71 -12.04 -9.24
CA PRO A 120 -11.45 -12.67 -9.61
C PRO A 120 -11.65 -14.04 -10.27
N HIS A 121 -10.86 -14.34 -11.27
CA HIS A 121 -10.82 -15.66 -11.88
C HIS A 121 -10.18 -16.68 -10.92
N CYS A 122 -9.13 -16.28 -10.24
CA CYS A 122 -8.49 -17.02 -9.17
C CYS A 122 -7.70 -16.05 -8.26
N LEU A 123 -7.09 -16.61 -7.22
CA LEU A 123 -6.21 -15.88 -6.31
C LEU A 123 -5.07 -16.77 -5.79
N THR A 124 -4.04 -16.14 -5.23
CA THR A 124 -2.94 -16.85 -4.58
C THR A 124 -2.32 -16.00 -3.49
N LEU A 125 -1.82 -16.65 -2.43
CA LEU A 125 -0.98 -16.01 -1.42
C LEU A 125 0.49 -15.97 -1.85
N ARG A 126 0.86 -16.70 -2.92
CA ARG A 126 2.25 -16.67 -3.41
C ARG A 126 2.54 -15.41 -4.23
N PRO A 127 3.78 -14.86 -4.11
CA PRO A 127 4.93 -15.39 -3.36
C PRO A 127 4.93 -15.14 -1.85
N ALA A 128 4.15 -14.20 -1.29
CA ALA A 128 4.10 -13.78 0.11
C ALA A 128 3.37 -14.81 1.00
N ASN A 129 3.90 -16.04 1.07
CA ASN A 129 3.26 -17.14 1.80
C ASN A 129 4.14 -17.73 2.91
N ASP A 130 5.15 -17.02 3.36
CA ASP A 130 5.94 -17.40 4.49
C ASP A 130 5.24 -17.11 5.83
N THR A 131 5.79 -17.60 6.94
CA THR A 131 5.13 -17.45 8.24
C THR A 131 4.95 -15.97 8.60
N GLY A 132 3.70 -15.57 8.88
CA GLY A 132 3.34 -14.18 9.21
C GLY A 132 3.06 -13.26 8.02
N GLU A 133 3.19 -13.75 6.79
CA GLU A 133 2.97 -12.96 5.56
C GLU A 133 1.65 -13.25 4.86
N LEU A 134 0.89 -14.23 5.33
CA LEU A 134 -0.40 -14.67 4.77
C LEU A 134 -1.46 -13.55 4.80
N ARG A 135 -1.09 -12.34 4.41
CA ARG A 135 -1.94 -11.15 4.36
C ARG A 135 -1.92 -10.44 3.02
N THR A 136 -0.97 -10.82 2.15
CA THR A 136 -0.93 -10.32 0.78
C THR A 136 -1.54 -11.37 -0.14
N ILE A 137 -2.67 -11.01 -0.76
CA ILE A 137 -3.41 -11.86 -1.68
C ILE A 137 -3.25 -11.26 -3.07
N LEU A 138 -2.76 -12.03 -4.05
CA LEU A 138 -2.80 -11.63 -5.45
C LEU A 138 -4.12 -12.09 -6.06
N LEU A 139 -5.03 -11.16 -6.33
CA LEU A 139 -6.22 -11.38 -7.12
C LEU A 139 -5.82 -11.37 -8.61
N ILE A 140 -6.36 -12.31 -9.37
CA ILE A 140 -6.09 -12.50 -10.80
C ILE A 140 -7.42 -12.56 -11.55
N GLY A 141 -7.58 -11.75 -12.59
CA GLY A 141 -8.82 -11.71 -13.36
C GLY A 141 -8.85 -10.55 -14.35
N GLU A 142 -10.00 -10.26 -14.90
CA GLU A 142 -10.26 -9.12 -15.78
C GLU A 142 -10.97 -8.04 -14.94
N PHE A 143 -10.19 -7.10 -14.38
CA PHE A 143 -10.72 -6.11 -13.43
C PHE A 143 -11.09 -4.78 -14.09
N GLY A 144 -10.65 -4.56 -15.32
CA GLY A 144 -10.92 -3.32 -16.06
C GLY A 144 -9.78 -2.99 -17.00
N ASP A 145 -9.72 -1.77 -17.45
CA ASP A 145 -8.72 -1.26 -18.39
C ASP A 145 -8.22 0.08 -17.85
N ALA A 146 -6.91 0.23 -17.66
CA ALA A 146 -6.30 1.38 -17.00
C ALA A 146 -6.71 2.71 -17.65
N ASP A 147 -6.82 2.74 -18.98
CA ASP A 147 -7.12 3.96 -19.74
C ASP A 147 -8.61 4.28 -19.83
N ASN A 148 -9.46 3.26 -20.00
CA ASN A 148 -10.85 3.44 -20.36
C ASN A 148 -11.82 3.28 -19.18
N ASP A 149 -11.69 2.18 -18.42
CA ASP A 149 -12.58 1.87 -17.29
C ASP A 149 -11.81 1.13 -16.18
N PRO A 150 -10.89 1.83 -15.47
CA PRO A 150 -10.05 1.19 -14.47
C PRO A 150 -10.84 0.68 -13.27
N PRO A 151 -10.31 -0.33 -12.58
CA PRO A 151 -10.85 -0.74 -11.29
C PRO A 151 -10.76 0.44 -10.30
N ALA A 152 -11.84 0.65 -9.54
CA ALA A 152 -11.98 1.79 -8.66
C ALA A 152 -12.20 1.41 -7.19
N LYS A 153 -12.84 0.26 -6.91
CA LYS A 153 -13.14 -0.18 -5.56
C LYS A 153 -13.04 -1.71 -5.45
N LEU A 154 -12.51 -2.17 -4.32
CA LEU A 154 -12.53 -3.57 -3.91
C LEU A 154 -13.43 -3.72 -2.67
N LEU A 155 -14.27 -4.76 -2.65
CA LEU A 155 -15.15 -5.12 -1.54
C LEU A 155 -15.01 -6.62 -1.23
N VAL A 156 -14.96 -6.97 0.06
CA VAL A 156 -15.12 -8.37 0.52
C VAL A 156 -16.60 -8.63 0.78
N VAL A 157 -17.19 -9.60 0.07
CA VAL A 157 -18.64 -9.87 0.07
C VAL A 157 -19.05 -11.15 0.78
N ASP A 158 -18.11 -12.06 1.08
CA ASP A 158 -18.37 -13.32 1.77
C ASP A 158 -17.41 -13.53 2.93
N GLU A 159 -17.50 -14.66 3.62
CA GLU A 159 -16.72 -14.95 4.82
C GLU A 159 -15.24 -15.17 4.50
N LEU A 160 -14.43 -14.21 4.88
CA LEU A 160 -12.97 -14.30 4.86
C LEU A 160 -12.46 -14.07 6.28
N LEU A 161 -11.84 -15.08 6.87
CA LEU A 161 -11.39 -15.04 8.27
C LEU A 161 -9.88 -14.83 8.39
N SER A 162 -9.45 -14.15 9.47
CA SER A 162 -8.05 -14.20 9.87
C SER A 162 -7.71 -15.53 10.53
N ASP A 163 -6.43 -15.91 10.48
CA ASP A 163 -5.91 -17.16 11.07
C ASP A 163 -5.82 -17.14 12.61
N GLY A 164 -6.16 -16.03 13.24
CA GLY A 164 -6.17 -15.86 14.69
C GLY A 164 -4.77 -15.79 15.34
N ARG A 165 -3.67 -15.80 14.59
CA ARG A 165 -2.30 -15.77 15.14
C ARG A 165 -1.98 -14.49 15.91
N THR A 166 -2.57 -13.39 15.51
CA THR A 166 -2.36 -12.07 16.12
C THR A 166 -3.43 -11.70 17.13
N GLY A 167 -4.33 -12.59 17.50
CA GLY A 167 -5.41 -12.32 18.46
C GLY A 167 -6.67 -13.10 18.17
N ALA A 168 -7.85 -12.50 18.42
CA ALA A 168 -9.12 -13.10 18.05
C ALA A 168 -9.27 -13.15 16.53
N THR A 169 -9.89 -14.21 16.03
CA THR A 169 -10.27 -14.31 14.62
C THR A 169 -11.21 -13.16 14.27
N VAL A 170 -10.88 -12.43 13.21
CA VAL A 170 -11.71 -11.35 12.64
C VAL A 170 -12.22 -11.76 11.27
N ASN A 171 -13.42 -11.26 10.91
CA ASN A 171 -14.00 -11.48 9.60
C ASN A 171 -13.88 -10.21 8.76
N PHE A 172 -13.41 -10.35 7.52
CA PHE A 172 -13.23 -9.23 6.59
C PHE A 172 -14.50 -8.88 5.81
N ILE A 173 -15.59 -9.67 5.94
CA ILE A 173 -16.85 -9.41 5.22
C ILE A 173 -17.32 -7.96 5.41
N GLY A 174 -17.69 -7.30 4.31
CA GLY A 174 -18.13 -5.90 4.30
C GLY A 174 -17.01 -4.88 4.33
N THR A 175 -15.73 -5.28 4.42
CA THR A 175 -14.61 -4.33 4.27
C THR A 175 -14.43 -3.92 2.81
N GLU A 176 -14.15 -2.64 2.58
CA GLU A 176 -13.91 -2.09 1.26
C GLU A 176 -12.75 -1.11 1.25
N THR A 177 -12.16 -0.89 0.08
CA THR A 177 -11.14 0.14 -0.16
C THR A 177 -11.17 0.62 -1.59
N ASP A 178 -10.69 1.84 -1.83
CA ASP A 178 -10.43 2.32 -3.19
C ASP A 178 -9.23 1.58 -3.78
N VAL A 179 -9.25 1.33 -5.09
CA VAL A 179 -8.14 0.70 -5.80
C VAL A 179 -7.12 1.77 -6.15
N ILE A 180 -5.87 1.51 -5.80
CA ILE A 180 -4.72 2.34 -6.17
C ILE A 180 -4.48 2.14 -7.68
N PRO A 181 -4.43 3.21 -8.49
CA PRO A 181 -4.26 3.13 -9.93
C PRO A 181 -2.92 2.50 -10.36
N LEU A 182 -2.89 1.94 -11.58
CA LEU A 182 -1.74 1.26 -12.16
C LEU A 182 -0.46 2.11 -12.12
N GLU A 183 -0.57 3.39 -12.48
CA GLU A 183 0.55 4.33 -12.64
C GLU A 183 1.05 4.95 -11.32
N SER A 184 0.48 4.58 -10.18
CA SER A 184 0.79 5.24 -8.90
C SER A 184 2.13 4.84 -8.30
N GLY A 185 2.72 3.76 -8.77
CA GLY A 185 3.91 3.16 -8.16
C GLY A 185 3.66 2.55 -6.77
N PRO A 186 4.58 1.73 -6.27
CA PRO A 186 4.41 1.02 -5.00
C PRO A 186 4.65 1.91 -3.79
N THR A 187 3.89 1.72 -2.72
CA THR A 187 4.04 2.41 -1.43
C THR A 187 4.07 1.42 -0.26
N LEU A 188 4.51 1.86 0.91
CA LEU A 188 4.42 1.06 2.14
C LEU A 188 2.95 0.96 2.58
N ALA A 189 2.44 -0.26 2.71
CA ALA A 189 1.06 -0.56 3.15
C ALA A 189 0.99 -0.94 4.63
N LEU A 190 2.05 -1.56 5.17
CA LEU A 190 2.11 -1.97 6.56
C LEU A 190 3.56 -1.92 7.05
N ALA A 191 3.74 -1.60 8.33
CA ALA A 191 4.96 -1.83 9.08
C ALA A 191 4.60 -2.38 10.46
N GLU A 192 5.22 -3.49 10.85
CA GLU A 192 4.96 -4.14 12.13
C GLU A 192 6.24 -4.70 12.76
N VAL A 193 6.34 -4.62 14.08
CA VAL A 193 7.42 -5.27 14.82
C VAL A 193 7.15 -6.78 14.84
N VAL A 194 8.11 -7.56 14.36
CA VAL A 194 8.02 -9.04 14.30
C VAL A 194 8.57 -9.64 15.58
N THR A 195 7.94 -10.71 16.08
CA THR A 195 8.44 -11.42 17.27
C THR A 195 9.74 -12.15 16.99
N GLN A 196 10.60 -12.32 18.02
CA GLN A 196 11.88 -13.03 17.86
C GLN A 196 11.68 -14.47 17.39
N ASP A 197 10.61 -15.14 17.81
CA ASP A 197 10.31 -16.50 17.39
C ASP A 197 9.97 -16.57 15.88
N GLU A 198 9.40 -15.52 15.35
CA GLU A 198 9.03 -15.43 13.93
C GLU A 198 10.25 -15.13 13.05
N TRP A 199 10.99 -14.04 13.32
CA TRP A 199 12.12 -13.66 12.46
C TRP A 199 13.38 -14.52 12.66
N SER A 200 13.47 -15.32 13.74
CA SER A 200 14.53 -16.31 13.91
C SER A 200 14.33 -17.59 13.08
N LYS A 201 13.17 -17.75 12.46
CA LYS A 201 12.84 -18.86 11.56
C LYS A 201 12.60 -18.28 10.15
N PRO A 202 13.69 -17.99 9.42
CA PRO A 202 13.56 -17.38 8.10
C PRO A 202 12.71 -18.29 7.19
N GLY A 203 11.89 -17.65 6.38
CA GLY A 203 11.14 -18.29 5.32
C GLY A 203 12.05 -18.67 4.14
N ARG A 204 11.65 -18.27 2.94
CA ARG A 204 12.45 -18.49 1.72
C ARG A 204 13.50 -17.39 1.50
N GLY A 205 13.31 -16.24 2.11
CA GLY A 205 14.18 -15.08 2.00
C GLY A 205 15.42 -15.18 2.90
N SER A 206 16.25 -14.16 2.88
CA SER A 206 17.46 -14.05 3.70
C SER A 206 17.10 -13.76 5.17
N ALA A 207 17.95 -14.21 6.10
CA ALA A 207 17.76 -13.96 7.53
C ALA A 207 18.47 -12.68 8.00
N CYS A 208 17.95 -12.06 9.06
CA CYS A 208 18.66 -11.00 9.77
C CYS A 208 20.00 -11.49 10.35
N PRO A 209 21.06 -10.64 10.34
CA PRO A 209 22.37 -11.02 10.84
C PRO A 209 22.37 -11.19 12.36
N PRO A 210 23.39 -11.93 12.91
CA PRO A 210 23.62 -11.99 14.35
C PRO A 210 23.82 -10.58 14.94
N GLY A 211 23.23 -10.33 16.11
CA GLY A 211 23.27 -9.02 16.77
C GLY A 211 22.02 -8.17 16.53
N THR A 212 21.11 -8.59 15.65
CA THR A 212 19.80 -7.97 15.50
C THR A 212 19.03 -8.03 16.83
N GLN A 213 18.48 -6.88 17.26
CA GLN A 213 17.76 -6.76 18.52
C GLN A 213 16.25 -6.54 18.30
N GLN A 214 15.87 -5.98 17.18
CA GLN A 214 14.49 -5.76 16.77
C GLN A 214 14.38 -5.93 15.26
N VAL A 215 13.27 -6.45 14.79
CA VAL A 215 12.93 -6.53 13.36
C VAL A 215 11.61 -5.86 13.10
N VAL A 216 11.57 -5.00 12.10
CA VAL A 216 10.33 -4.43 11.56
C VAL A 216 10.10 -5.03 10.19
N ARG A 217 8.99 -5.77 10.01
CA ARG A 217 8.52 -6.16 8.68
C ARG A 217 7.85 -4.95 8.05
N VAL A 218 8.25 -4.61 6.85
CA VAL A 218 7.51 -3.69 5.99
C VAL A 218 6.88 -4.46 4.85
N THR A 219 5.60 -4.19 4.58
CA THR A 219 4.85 -4.77 3.46
C THR A 219 4.52 -3.64 2.49
N TRP A 220 4.94 -3.78 1.24
CA TRP A 220 4.61 -2.86 0.16
C TRP A 220 3.25 -3.20 -0.45
N THR A 221 2.63 -2.25 -1.14
CA THR A 221 1.33 -2.44 -1.83
C THR A 221 1.38 -3.51 -2.92
N GLY A 222 2.58 -3.81 -3.44
CA GLY A 222 2.88 -4.86 -4.41
C GLY A 222 4.36 -5.21 -4.37
N GLY A 223 4.78 -6.18 -5.17
CA GLY A 223 6.19 -6.57 -5.29
C GLY A 223 7.03 -5.39 -5.78
N VAL A 224 8.20 -5.19 -5.16
CA VAL A 224 9.12 -4.09 -5.48
C VAL A 224 10.49 -4.61 -5.84
N ARG A 225 11.17 -3.90 -6.77
CA ARG A 225 12.52 -4.22 -7.24
C ARG A 225 13.25 -2.95 -7.66
N LEU A 226 14.54 -3.10 -7.93
CA LEU A 226 15.29 -2.06 -8.62
C LEU A 226 14.84 -1.94 -10.10
N PRO A 227 15.03 -0.78 -10.75
CA PRO A 227 14.71 -0.61 -12.16
C PRO A 227 15.40 -1.61 -13.10
N ASN A 228 16.56 -2.17 -12.70
CA ASN A 228 17.26 -3.24 -13.42
C ASN A 228 16.72 -4.66 -13.10
N ARG A 229 15.64 -4.75 -12.32
CA ARG A 229 15.00 -5.98 -11.85
C ARG A 229 15.81 -6.82 -10.84
N ALA A 230 16.90 -6.28 -10.31
CA ALA A 230 17.60 -6.88 -9.18
C ALA A 230 16.82 -6.66 -7.87
N ASP A 231 17.13 -7.49 -6.87
CA ASP A 231 16.66 -7.27 -5.51
C ASP A 231 17.36 -6.05 -4.88
N LEU A 232 16.79 -5.56 -3.79
CA LEU A 232 17.36 -4.49 -2.99
C LEU A 232 18.69 -4.93 -2.36
N GLY A 233 19.55 -3.96 -2.08
CA GLY A 233 20.85 -4.17 -1.45
C GLY A 233 21.18 -3.11 -0.40
N ASP A 234 22.46 -3.00 -0.05
CA ASP A 234 22.93 -2.02 0.94
C ASP A 234 22.65 -0.57 0.57
N THR A 235 22.61 -0.26 -0.73
CA THR A 235 22.26 1.08 -1.19
C THR A 235 20.83 1.43 -0.80
N GLU A 236 19.89 0.53 -1.02
CA GLU A 236 18.47 0.74 -0.73
C GLU A 236 18.21 0.60 0.78
N ARG A 237 18.96 -0.26 1.48
CA ARG A 237 18.95 -0.31 2.94
C ARG A 237 19.20 1.07 3.55
N ALA A 238 20.22 1.78 3.05
CA ALA A 238 20.57 3.10 3.54
C ALA A 238 19.58 4.21 3.17
N LEU A 239 18.56 3.92 2.36
CA LEU A 239 17.46 4.84 2.06
C LEU A 239 16.30 4.72 3.06
N TYR A 240 16.13 3.57 3.69
CA TYR A 240 15.14 3.44 4.77
C TYR A 240 15.54 4.32 5.95
N ARG A 241 14.56 5.02 6.51
CA ARG A 241 14.68 5.73 7.78
C ARG A 241 13.65 5.17 8.76
N VAL A 242 14.15 4.67 9.87
CA VAL A 242 13.35 4.16 10.97
C VAL A 242 13.39 5.18 12.08
N THR A 243 12.25 5.79 12.41
CA THR A 243 12.15 6.62 13.62
C THR A 243 12.01 5.71 14.82
N VAL A 244 12.90 5.82 15.79
CA VAL A 244 12.83 5.12 17.09
C VAL A 244 12.56 6.10 18.21
N GLU A 245 11.91 5.63 19.28
CA GLU A 245 11.67 6.40 20.50
C GLU A 245 12.67 6.00 21.57
N ARG A 246 13.54 6.95 21.98
CA ARG A 246 14.55 6.75 22.99
C ARG A 246 13.93 6.69 24.40
N PRO A 247 14.64 6.13 25.41
CA PRO A 247 14.13 6.05 26.79
C PRO A 247 13.77 7.39 27.43
N ASP A 248 14.34 8.50 26.95
CA ASP A 248 14.04 9.87 27.40
C ASP A 248 12.81 10.49 26.70
N GLY A 249 12.16 9.74 25.78
CA GLY A 249 11.02 10.17 24.98
C GLY A 249 11.40 10.97 23.73
N SER A 250 12.69 11.21 23.47
CA SER A 250 13.13 11.81 22.22
C SER A 250 12.98 10.82 21.06
N ARG A 251 12.88 11.35 19.83
CA ARG A 251 12.83 10.55 18.63
C ARG A 251 14.08 10.76 17.80
N GLU A 252 14.57 9.68 17.24
CA GLU A 252 15.75 9.66 16.38
C GLU A 252 15.48 8.83 15.14
N GLU A 253 16.00 9.29 13.99
CA GLU A 253 15.97 8.52 12.73
C GLU A 253 17.27 7.74 12.62
N ILE A 254 17.13 6.42 12.41
CA ILE A 254 18.25 5.50 12.21
C ILE A 254 18.09 4.78 10.87
N GLU A 255 19.19 4.24 10.35
CA GLU A 255 19.19 3.28 9.24
C GLU A 255 19.07 1.86 9.79
N PRO A 256 18.39 0.93 9.11
CA PRO A 256 18.48 -0.49 9.44
C PRO A 256 19.93 -0.98 9.35
N ALA A 257 20.36 -1.82 10.25
CA ALA A 257 21.67 -2.47 10.20
C ALA A 257 21.80 -3.43 9.02
N ALA A 258 20.67 -4.07 8.63
CA ALA A 258 20.57 -4.92 7.44
C ALA A 258 19.14 -4.98 6.92
N LEU A 259 18.99 -5.39 5.66
CA LEU A 259 17.73 -5.90 5.10
C LEU A 259 17.76 -7.43 5.08
N ALA A 260 16.61 -8.04 5.31
CA ALA A 260 16.40 -9.49 5.20
C ALA A 260 15.02 -9.77 4.58
N GLU A 261 14.66 -11.03 4.42
CA GLU A 261 13.51 -11.49 3.62
C GLU A 261 13.61 -10.97 2.18
N LEU A 262 14.81 -11.13 1.60
CA LEU A 262 15.11 -10.78 0.21
C LEU A 262 15.36 -12.06 -0.59
N GLY A 263 15.05 -12.03 -1.89
CA GLY A 263 15.32 -13.14 -2.81
C GLY A 263 14.16 -14.11 -3.02
N ASP A 264 13.02 -13.89 -2.40
CA ASP A 264 11.81 -14.72 -2.53
C ASP A 264 10.75 -14.12 -3.48
N ASN A 265 10.98 -12.88 -3.94
CA ASN A 265 10.18 -12.15 -4.93
C ASN A 265 8.79 -11.76 -4.44
N ASP A 266 8.63 -11.51 -3.18
CA ASP A 266 7.38 -10.99 -2.61
C ASP A 266 7.41 -9.48 -2.35
N ASN A 267 6.51 -8.98 -1.51
CA ASN A 267 6.37 -7.57 -1.17
C ASN A 267 6.72 -7.26 0.30
N ASN A 268 7.42 -8.18 0.99
CA ASN A 268 7.83 -7.99 2.37
C ASN A 268 9.35 -7.84 2.45
N HIS A 269 9.81 -6.97 3.35
CA HIS A 269 11.22 -6.86 3.71
C HIS A 269 11.35 -6.78 5.23
N PHE A 270 12.38 -7.38 5.77
CA PHE A 270 12.76 -7.20 7.17
C PHE A 270 13.79 -6.08 7.30
N LEU A 271 13.47 -5.07 8.10
CA LEU A 271 14.41 -4.06 8.57
C LEU A 271 15.01 -4.55 9.87
N CYS A 272 16.25 -5.04 9.81
CA CYS A 272 16.97 -5.59 10.96
C CYS A 272 17.62 -4.43 11.73
N LEU A 273 17.23 -4.21 12.99
CA LEU A 273 17.72 -3.12 13.82
C LEU A 273 18.67 -3.63 14.92
N ASP A 274 19.70 -2.88 15.21
CA ASP A 274 20.67 -3.15 16.29
C ASP A 274 20.32 -2.46 17.61
N THR A 275 19.09 -1.98 17.76
CA THR A 275 18.54 -1.32 18.94
C THR A 275 17.26 -1.98 19.42
N THR A 276 17.02 -1.92 20.73
CA THR A 276 15.75 -2.30 21.37
C THR A 276 14.77 -1.13 21.51
N ASP A 277 15.18 0.08 21.15
CA ASP A 277 14.30 1.25 21.21
C ASP A 277 13.13 1.05 20.25
N PRO A 278 11.89 1.30 20.71
CA PRO A 278 10.71 1.01 19.87
C PRO A 278 10.73 1.76 18.55
N ALA A 279 10.62 1.04 17.45
CA ALA A 279 10.37 1.64 16.13
C ALA A 279 8.96 2.26 16.10
N VAL A 280 8.85 3.48 15.58
CA VAL A 280 7.61 4.29 15.58
C VAL A 280 7.08 4.52 14.18
N SER A 281 7.96 4.80 13.23
CA SER A 281 7.59 5.01 11.83
C SER A 281 8.73 4.68 10.88
N ILE A 282 8.37 4.43 9.63
CA ILE A 282 9.31 4.14 8.53
C ILE A 282 9.04 5.14 7.41
N THR A 283 10.13 5.64 6.80
CA THR A 283 10.07 6.40 5.54
C THR A 283 10.99 5.78 4.50
N PHE A 284 10.62 5.93 3.23
CA PHE A 284 11.45 5.57 2.09
C PHE A 284 11.26 6.61 0.98
N PRO A 285 12.34 7.15 0.37
CA PRO A 285 12.26 8.23 -0.60
C PRO A 285 11.77 7.76 -1.97
N ALA A 286 11.23 8.71 -2.75
CA ALA A 286 10.73 8.48 -4.10
C ALA A 286 11.85 8.10 -5.10
N GLY A 287 11.49 7.35 -6.14
CA GLY A 287 12.29 7.20 -7.36
C GLY A 287 13.37 6.12 -7.32
N HIS A 288 13.35 5.20 -6.36
CA HIS A 288 14.38 4.17 -6.19
C HIS A 288 13.92 2.77 -6.53
N LEU A 289 12.65 2.45 -6.28
CA LEU A 289 12.08 1.13 -6.52
C LEU A 289 11.01 1.22 -7.59
N VAL A 290 10.80 0.11 -8.29
CA VAL A 290 9.71 -0.03 -9.25
C VAL A 290 8.84 -1.24 -8.89
N ASP A 291 7.58 -1.16 -9.29
CA ASP A 291 6.66 -2.28 -9.31
C ASP A 291 6.85 -3.15 -10.59
N PRO A 292 6.05 -4.21 -10.79
CA PRO A 292 6.09 -5.02 -12.00
C PRO A 292 5.77 -4.25 -13.30
N ASN A 293 5.00 -3.15 -13.22
CA ASN A 293 4.66 -2.27 -14.36
C ASN A 293 5.77 -1.23 -14.66
N LEU A 294 6.83 -1.18 -13.82
CA LEU A 294 7.98 -0.28 -13.89
C LEU A 294 7.67 1.16 -13.46
N ASP A 295 6.60 1.40 -12.73
CA ASP A 295 6.31 2.68 -12.12
C ASP A 295 7.16 2.89 -10.86
N LEU A 296 7.77 4.08 -10.78
CA LEU A 296 8.64 4.42 -9.65
C LEU A 296 7.83 4.70 -8.40
N ASN A 297 8.34 4.24 -7.25
CA ASN A 297 7.74 4.55 -5.96
C ASN A 297 7.74 6.06 -5.69
N PRO A 298 6.64 6.63 -5.14
CA PRO A 298 6.64 7.97 -4.55
C PRO A 298 7.34 7.96 -3.18
N ASP A 299 7.53 9.15 -2.57
CA ASP A 299 7.86 9.25 -1.14
C ASP A 299 6.78 8.51 -0.32
N THR A 300 7.22 7.65 0.57
CA THR A 300 6.28 6.84 1.36
C THR A 300 6.65 6.86 2.84
N HIS A 301 5.62 6.88 3.69
CA HIS A 301 5.72 6.90 5.14
C HIS A 301 4.65 6.02 5.76
N ILE A 302 5.01 5.24 6.79
CA ILE A 302 4.08 4.38 7.51
C ILE A 302 4.40 4.39 9.01
N ILE A 303 3.35 4.31 9.84
CA ILE A 303 3.50 4.13 11.30
C ILE A 303 3.71 2.65 11.60
N VAL A 304 4.67 2.36 12.46
CA VAL A 304 4.94 0.99 12.91
C VAL A 304 3.89 0.56 13.93
N THR A 305 3.30 -0.60 13.70
CA THR A 305 2.41 -1.26 14.66
C THR A 305 3.19 -2.30 15.46
N ASN A 306 2.87 -2.46 16.74
CA ASN A 306 3.44 -3.55 17.52
C ASN A 306 2.57 -4.79 17.30
N SER A 307 3.16 -5.88 16.79
CA SER A 307 2.52 -7.18 16.89
C SER A 307 2.49 -7.54 18.39
N SER A 308 1.32 -7.54 19.01
CA SER A 308 1.21 -8.02 20.38
C SER A 308 1.50 -9.51 20.37
N ALA A 309 2.63 -9.93 20.92
CA ALA A 309 2.82 -11.33 21.27
C ALA A 309 1.59 -11.76 22.09
N ALA A 310 0.88 -12.81 21.62
CA ALA A 310 -0.15 -13.44 22.42
C ALA A 310 0.48 -13.77 23.79
N GLY A 311 -0.03 -13.13 24.85
CA GLY A 311 0.55 -13.23 26.17
C GLY A 311 0.74 -14.71 26.54
N THR A 312 1.97 -15.10 26.78
CA THR A 312 2.31 -16.36 27.45
C THR A 312 1.54 -16.40 28.77
N LYS A 313 0.50 -17.24 28.82
CA LYS A 313 -0.10 -17.66 30.08
C LYS A 313 0.80 -18.69 30.78
#